data_c95e09637c710448c564eeb71663f638
#
_entry.id   c95e09637c710448c564eeb71663f638
#
_cell.length_a   1.000
_cell.length_b   1.000
_cell.length_c   1.000
_cell.angle_alpha   90.00
_cell.angle_beta   90.00
_cell.angle_gamma   90.00
#
_symmetry.space_group_name_H-M   'P 1'
#
loop_
_entity.id
_entity.type
_entity.pdbx_description
1 polymer ?
#
loop_
_entity_poly.entity_id
_entity_poly.type
_entity_poly.pdbx_seq_one_letter_code
_entity_poly.pdbx_strand_id
1 'polypeptide(L)'
;MSPSVDSTGRRSLCQSCRALGPWGTNAYVLVCPVTSESVLIDPAAEPETLLSMLGDSTPVAILLTHAHPDHVGALEEIRAALQAPVMAHPGSGLVRADRWLEDGDLVAVGEHSLRVYHTPGHTEDQVCYAIEYDDRVIVGDAIFEGGPGHTSSPGDFRVTLETLRGVILAWPDDAVCYPGHGASFRLGDKRRAIEAFLAKDHGDFFGDATWEM
;
A
#
# COMPACT_ATOMS: atom_id res chain seq x y z
N MET A 1 14.96 20.33 11.63
CA MET A 1 13.62 19.85 12.02
C MET A 1 13.83 18.77 13.06
N SER A 2 13.10 18.80 14.19
CA SER A 2 13.16 17.70 15.17
C SER A 2 12.64 16.42 14.49
N PRO A 3 13.23 15.25 14.73
CA PRO A 3 12.74 14.01 14.17
C PRO A 3 11.30 13.77 14.67
N SER A 4 10.41 13.36 13.78
CA SER A 4 9.06 12.92 14.17
C SER A 4 9.18 11.67 15.04
N VAL A 5 8.26 11.52 15.98
CA VAL A 5 8.15 10.33 16.84
C VAL A 5 6.77 9.71 16.66
N ASP A 6 6.70 8.39 16.77
CA ASP A 6 5.46 7.63 16.77
C ASP A 6 4.71 7.78 18.12
N SER A 7 3.54 7.18 18.24
CA SER A 7 2.72 7.23 19.46
C SER A 7 3.38 6.56 20.68
N THR A 8 4.46 5.80 20.48
CA THR A 8 5.26 5.19 21.57
C THR A 8 6.47 6.01 21.98
N GLY A 9 6.72 7.15 21.30
CA GLY A 9 7.89 8.01 21.51
C GLY A 9 9.16 7.55 20.78
N ARG A 10 9.09 6.54 19.89
CA ARG A 10 10.20 6.12 19.03
C ARG A 10 10.33 7.08 17.85
N ARG A 11 11.51 7.20 17.28
CA ARG A 11 11.71 7.93 16.03
C ARG A 11 10.91 7.23 14.92
N SER A 12 9.99 7.96 14.27
CA SER A 12 9.17 7.40 13.18
C SER A 12 10.03 6.93 12.00
N LEU A 13 9.53 5.92 11.26
CA LEU A 13 10.13 5.52 9.98
C LEU A 13 10.27 6.72 9.04
N CYS A 14 11.44 6.85 8.42
CA CYS A 14 11.64 7.79 7.32
C CYS A 14 10.95 7.22 6.09
N GLN A 15 10.06 8.01 5.48
CA GLN A 15 9.33 7.61 4.27
C GLN A 15 9.74 8.48 3.10
N SER A 16 10.00 7.86 1.97
CA SER A 16 10.14 8.52 0.67
C SER A 16 9.20 7.89 -0.35
N CYS A 17 8.76 8.68 -1.31
CA CYS A 17 7.86 8.27 -2.39
C CYS A 17 8.34 8.86 -3.71
N ARG A 18 8.17 8.09 -4.80
CA ARG A 18 8.33 8.56 -6.18
C ARG A 18 7.24 7.96 -7.05
N ALA A 19 6.60 8.81 -7.83
CA ALA A 19 5.73 8.38 -8.92
C ALA A 19 6.61 8.02 -10.13
N LEU A 20 6.54 6.78 -10.59
CA LEU A 20 7.46 6.20 -11.57
C LEU A 20 6.71 5.62 -12.76
N GLY A 21 7.43 5.53 -13.88
CA GLY A 21 6.91 4.95 -15.11
C GLY A 21 5.78 5.75 -15.76
N PRO A 22 5.20 5.22 -16.85
CA PRO A 22 4.19 5.94 -17.65
C PRO A 22 2.84 6.09 -16.93
N TRP A 23 2.55 5.25 -15.94
CA TRP A 23 1.33 5.29 -15.14
C TRP A 23 1.44 6.17 -13.89
N GLY A 24 2.67 6.65 -13.57
CA GLY A 24 2.92 7.46 -12.38
C GLY A 24 2.64 6.70 -11.08
N THR A 25 2.98 5.39 -11.07
CA THR A 25 2.77 4.52 -9.92
C THR A 25 3.71 4.88 -8.78
N ASN A 26 3.18 5.08 -7.61
CA ASN A 26 3.92 5.44 -6.41
C ASN A 26 4.68 4.24 -5.85
N ALA A 27 6.00 4.30 -5.89
CA ALA A 27 6.86 3.41 -5.12
C ALA A 27 7.26 4.05 -3.81
N TYR A 28 7.29 3.28 -2.73
CA TYR A 28 7.60 3.77 -1.38
C TYR A 28 8.83 3.08 -0.81
N VAL A 29 9.67 3.86 -0.12
CA VAL A 29 10.76 3.34 0.71
C VAL A 29 10.52 3.78 2.14
N LEU A 30 10.52 2.83 3.07
CA LEU A 30 10.47 3.08 4.50
C LEU A 30 11.79 2.64 5.13
N VAL A 31 12.43 3.54 5.89
CA VAL A 31 13.74 3.31 6.52
C VAL A 31 13.65 3.52 8.02
N CYS A 32 14.09 2.55 8.81
CA CYS A 32 14.26 2.71 10.25
C CYS A 32 15.44 3.63 10.55
N PRO A 33 15.23 4.78 11.22
CA PRO A 33 16.31 5.75 11.46
C PRO A 33 17.31 5.30 12.52
N VAL A 34 17.09 4.17 13.18
CA VAL A 34 17.97 3.61 14.21
C VAL A 34 18.84 2.50 13.65
N THR A 35 18.25 1.55 12.90
CA THR A 35 18.96 0.38 12.40
C THR A 35 19.43 0.53 10.94
N SER A 36 18.91 1.54 10.22
CA SER A 36 19.04 1.70 8.77
C SER A 36 18.42 0.56 7.95
N GLU A 37 17.70 -0.36 8.56
CA GLU A 37 16.90 -1.35 7.82
C GLU A 37 15.77 -0.67 7.05
N SER A 38 15.49 -1.16 5.85
CA SER A 38 14.49 -0.58 4.97
C SER A 38 13.65 -1.63 4.25
N VAL A 39 12.49 -1.21 3.78
CA VAL A 39 11.67 -1.95 2.82
C VAL A 39 11.36 -1.06 1.63
N LEU A 40 11.31 -1.68 0.46
CA LEU A 40 10.80 -1.08 -0.78
C LEU A 40 9.41 -1.67 -1.06
N ILE A 41 8.43 -0.82 -1.31
CA ILE A 41 7.04 -1.21 -1.61
C ILE A 41 6.74 -0.81 -3.05
N ASP A 42 6.21 -1.74 -3.83
CA ASP A 42 5.82 -1.61 -5.22
C ASP A 42 6.96 -1.09 -6.13
N PRO A 43 7.88 -1.96 -6.53
CA PRO A 43 8.96 -1.62 -7.47
C PRO A 43 8.42 -1.41 -8.89
N ALA A 44 7.72 -0.30 -9.11
CA ALA A 44 6.92 0.02 -10.28
C ALA A 44 7.72 0.10 -11.58
N ALA A 45 8.77 0.93 -11.59
CA ALA A 45 9.60 1.20 -12.75
C ALA A 45 10.91 1.85 -12.34
N GLU A 46 11.79 2.15 -13.28
CA GLU A 46 13.02 2.94 -13.08
C GLU A 46 13.91 2.40 -11.95
N PRO A 47 14.49 1.21 -12.08
CA PRO A 47 15.23 0.53 -11.01
C PRO A 47 16.37 1.38 -10.43
N GLU A 48 17.06 2.17 -11.25
CA GLU A 48 18.12 3.08 -10.78
C GLU A 48 17.58 4.16 -9.83
N THR A 49 16.37 4.69 -10.11
CA THR A 49 15.69 5.65 -9.23
C THR A 49 15.32 4.98 -7.90
N LEU A 50 14.80 3.75 -7.94
CA LEU A 50 14.46 2.97 -6.75
C LEU A 50 15.69 2.66 -5.88
N LEU A 51 16.80 2.26 -6.49
CA LEU A 51 18.06 2.03 -5.77
C LEU A 51 18.60 3.34 -5.14
N SER A 52 18.45 4.46 -5.85
CA SER A 52 18.82 5.78 -5.30
C SER A 52 17.93 6.18 -4.10
N MET A 53 16.64 5.81 -4.09
CA MET A 53 15.73 6.07 -2.96
C MET A 53 16.13 5.30 -1.70
N LEU A 54 16.66 4.10 -1.85
CA LEU A 54 17.16 3.27 -0.74
C LEU A 54 18.45 3.87 -0.12
N GLY A 55 19.27 4.53 -0.93
CA GLY A 55 20.54 5.12 -0.47
C GLY A 55 21.46 4.10 0.21
N ASP A 56 21.98 4.44 1.39
CA ASP A 56 22.86 3.57 2.19
C ASP A 56 22.08 2.66 3.17
N SER A 57 20.76 2.56 3.05
CA SER A 57 19.96 1.69 3.92
C SER A 57 20.17 0.21 3.59
N THR A 58 19.76 -0.66 4.50
CA THR A 58 19.83 -2.12 4.35
C THR A 58 18.44 -2.66 4.04
N PRO A 59 18.11 -2.98 2.77
CA PRO A 59 16.81 -3.53 2.41
C PRO A 59 16.60 -4.93 3.01
N VAL A 60 15.54 -5.10 3.81
CA VAL A 60 15.18 -6.37 4.44
C VAL A 60 14.05 -7.09 3.74
N ALA A 61 13.27 -6.38 2.92
CA ALA A 61 12.23 -6.95 2.07
C ALA A 61 11.85 -6.02 0.91
N ILE A 62 11.31 -6.63 -0.14
CA ILE A 62 10.53 -5.99 -1.21
C ILE A 62 9.08 -6.42 -0.99
N LEU A 63 8.19 -5.46 -0.76
CA LEU A 63 6.78 -5.69 -0.47
C LEU A 63 5.93 -5.32 -1.69
N LEU A 64 4.90 -6.09 -1.97
CA LEU A 64 3.94 -5.78 -3.02
C LEU A 64 2.58 -5.53 -2.39
N THR A 65 1.92 -4.43 -2.79
CA THR A 65 0.51 -4.22 -2.45
C THR A 65 -0.37 -5.15 -3.27
N HIS A 66 -0.07 -5.33 -4.55
CA HIS A 66 -0.68 -6.26 -5.48
C HIS A 66 0.21 -6.47 -6.71
N ALA A 67 -0.20 -7.34 -7.64
CA ALA A 67 0.65 -7.78 -8.75
C ALA A 67 0.29 -7.17 -10.12
N HIS A 68 -0.35 -6.00 -10.19
CA HIS A 68 -0.53 -5.33 -11.47
C HIS A 68 0.83 -4.96 -12.09
N PRO A 69 0.95 -5.03 -13.44
CA PRO A 69 2.23 -4.85 -14.13
C PRO A 69 2.93 -3.53 -13.83
N ASP A 70 2.19 -2.48 -13.59
CA ASP A 70 2.73 -1.15 -13.27
C ASP A 70 3.24 -1.03 -11.82
N HIS A 71 2.85 -1.93 -10.91
CA HIS A 71 3.39 -2.01 -9.54
C HIS A 71 4.64 -2.90 -9.44
N VAL A 72 4.84 -3.81 -10.41
CA VAL A 72 5.91 -4.81 -10.37
C VAL A 72 6.88 -4.72 -11.55
N GLY A 73 6.80 -3.65 -12.35
CA GLY A 73 7.55 -3.53 -13.61
C GLY A 73 9.07 -3.62 -13.46
N ALA A 74 9.64 -3.17 -12.35
CA ALA A 74 11.08 -3.27 -12.05
C ALA A 74 11.41 -4.40 -11.04
N LEU A 75 10.44 -5.25 -10.65
CA LEU A 75 10.60 -6.21 -9.57
C LEU A 75 11.80 -7.14 -9.78
N GLU A 76 11.96 -7.74 -10.95
CA GLU A 76 13.02 -8.71 -11.22
C GLU A 76 14.41 -8.07 -11.16
N GLU A 77 14.57 -6.84 -11.68
CA GLU A 77 15.84 -6.11 -11.63
C GLU A 77 16.19 -5.71 -10.18
N ILE A 78 15.21 -5.21 -9.44
CA ILE A 78 15.36 -4.83 -8.03
C ILE A 78 15.66 -6.05 -7.16
N ARG A 79 14.95 -7.17 -7.39
CA ARG A 79 15.21 -8.42 -6.69
C ARG A 79 16.66 -8.91 -6.89
N ALA A 80 17.14 -8.85 -8.14
CA ALA A 80 18.49 -9.24 -8.47
C ALA A 80 19.54 -8.33 -7.82
N ALA A 81 19.27 -7.02 -7.77
CA ALA A 81 20.18 -6.02 -7.20
C ALA A 81 20.26 -6.08 -5.66
N LEU A 82 19.12 -6.22 -4.99
CA LEU A 82 19.02 -6.14 -3.53
C LEU A 82 19.25 -7.49 -2.83
N GLN A 83 18.95 -8.61 -3.51
CA GLN A 83 18.92 -9.96 -2.91
C GLN A 83 18.04 -10.05 -1.65
N ALA A 84 17.09 -9.13 -1.51
CA ALA A 84 16.11 -9.11 -0.43
C ALA A 84 14.90 -9.98 -0.80
N PRO A 85 14.22 -10.62 0.18
CA PRO A 85 13.05 -11.43 -0.09
C PRO A 85 11.88 -10.60 -0.62
N VAL A 86 11.19 -11.11 -1.64
CA VAL A 86 9.92 -10.58 -2.12
C VAL A 86 8.80 -11.16 -1.27
N MET A 87 7.95 -10.30 -0.73
CA MET A 87 6.79 -10.67 0.07
C MET A 87 5.51 -10.13 -0.57
N ALA A 88 4.50 -10.97 -0.76
CA ALA A 88 3.23 -10.66 -1.40
C ALA A 88 2.10 -11.53 -0.85
N HIS A 89 0.84 -11.16 -1.12
CA HIS A 89 -0.29 -12.00 -0.79
C HIS A 89 -0.38 -13.21 -1.76
N PRO A 90 -0.79 -14.41 -1.31
CA PRO A 90 -0.82 -15.62 -2.14
C PRO A 90 -1.78 -15.55 -3.34
N GLY A 91 -2.78 -14.66 -3.34
CA GLY A 91 -3.68 -14.40 -4.48
C GLY A 91 -2.99 -13.81 -5.71
N SER A 92 -1.72 -13.39 -5.60
CA SER A 92 -1.02 -12.69 -6.70
C SER A 92 -0.80 -13.53 -7.95
N GLY A 93 -0.83 -14.85 -7.87
CA GLY A 93 -0.73 -15.78 -9.01
C GLY A 93 0.28 -15.46 -10.13
N LEU A 94 0.64 -14.19 -10.27
CA LEU A 94 1.51 -13.62 -11.31
C LEU A 94 2.95 -13.37 -10.83
N VAL A 95 3.21 -13.43 -9.53
CA VAL A 95 4.52 -13.09 -8.94
C VAL A 95 5.06 -14.28 -8.15
N ARG A 96 6.36 -14.50 -8.26
CA ARG A 96 7.07 -15.44 -7.38
C ARG A 96 7.52 -14.74 -6.12
N ALA A 97 6.77 -14.89 -5.02
CA ALA A 97 7.17 -14.43 -3.71
C ALA A 97 8.08 -15.45 -3.00
N ASP A 98 8.99 -14.95 -2.16
CA ASP A 98 9.81 -15.75 -1.27
C ASP A 98 9.09 -16.02 0.06
N ARG A 99 8.18 -15.12 0.44
CA ARG A 99 7.27 -15.27 1.58
C ARG A 99 5.87 -14.79 1.20
N TRP A 100 4.87 -15.59 1.50
CA TRP A 100 3.47 -15.19 1.40
C TRP A 100 3.04 -14.48 2.67
N LEU A 101 2.25 -13.41 2.51
CA LEU A 101 1.69 -12.61 3.58
C LEU A 101 0.18 -12.81 3.63
N GLU A 102 -0.34 -12.98 4.83
CA GLU A 102 -1.78 -13.09 5.11
C GLU A 102 -2.26 -11.90 5.95
N ASP A 103 -3.58 -11.74 6.04
CA ASP A 103 -4.20 -10.71 6.89
C ASP A 103 -3.72 -10.81 8.33
N GLY A 104 -3.33 -9.67 8.91
CA GLY A 104 -2.82 -9.58 10.28
C GLY A 104 -1.33 -9.88 10.44
N ASP A 105 -0.63 -10.35 9.41
CA ASP A 105 0.83 -10.56 9.47
C ASP A 105 1.58 -9.27 9.80
N LEU A 106 2.76 -9.43 10.41
CA LEU A 106 3.67 -8.35 10.71
C LEU A 106 4.98 -8.51 9.92
N VAL A 107 5.37 -7.43 9.25
CA VAL A 107 6.67 -7.30 8.58
C VAL A 107 7.55 -6.36 9.38
N ALA A 108 8.67 -6.85 9.90
CA ALA A 108 9.62 -6.06 10.68
C ALA A 108 10.47 -5.15 9.77
N VAL A 109 10.70 -3.91 10.21
CA VAL A 109 11.60 -2.91 9.59
C VAL A 109 12.35 -2.22 10.72
N GLY A 110 13.49 -2.78 11.10
CA GLY A 110 14.24 -2.34 12.27
C GLY A 110 13.43 -2.47 13.56
N GLU A 111 13.23 -1.36 14.25
CA GLU A 111 12.45 -1.31 15.50
C GLU A 111 10.93 -1.18 15.26
N HIS A 112 10.50 -1.16 14.00
CA HIS A 112 9.11 -0.98 13.62
C HIS A 112 8.53 -2.24 12.99
N SER A 113 7.20 -2.26 12.87
CA SER A 113 6.47 -3.32 12.17
C SER A 113 5.40 -2.70 11.27
N LEU A 114 5.18 -3.32 10.13
CA LEU A 114 4.08 -3.05 9.23
C LEU A 114 3.05 -4.15 9.40
N ARG A 115 1.80 -3.79 9.73
CA ARG A 115 0.68 -4.73 9.76
C ARG A 115 0.09 -4.85 8.36
N VAL A 116 -0.08 -6.08 7.91
CA VAL A 116 -0.74 -6.42 6.66
C VAL A 116 -2.26 -6.44 6.87
N TYR A 117 -3.00 -5.75 6.03
CA TYR A 117 -4.45 -5.85 5.90
C TYR A 117 -4.79 -6.38 4.51
N HIS A 118 -5.46 -7.52 4.42
CA HIS A 118 -5.98 -8.00 3.13
C HIS A 118 -7.20 -7.15 2.75
N THR A 119 -7.12 -6.50 1.60
CA THR A 119 -8.08 -5.50 1.12
C THR A 119 -8.52 -5.77 -0.32
N PRO A 120 -9.08 -6.95 -0.60
CA PRO A 120 -9.42 -7.37 -1.95
C PRO A 120 -10.53 -6.50 -2.56
N GLY A 121 -10.64 -6.58 -3.89
CA GLY A 121 -11.67 -5.90 -4.69
C GLY A 121 -11.10 -5.32 -5.96
N HIS A 122 -10.10 -4.43 -5.89
CA HIS A 122 -9.32 -4.00 -7.04
C HIS A 122 -8.61 -5.21 -7.70
N THR A 123 -7.91 -5.98 -6.88
CA THR A 123 -7.42 -7.33 -7.20
C THR A 123 -7.68 -8.26 -6.01
N GLU A 124 -7.61 -9.58 -6.25
CA GLU A 124 -7.77 -10.58 -5.19
C GLU A 124 -6.60 -10.55 -4.18
N ASP A 125 -5.40 -10.19 -4.63
CA ASP A 125 -4.16 -10.16 -3.85
C ASP A 125 -3.89 -8.81 -3.16
N GLN A 126 -4.77 -7.82 -3.31
CA GLN A 126 -4.55 -6.49 -2.77
C GLN A 126 -4.40 -6.50 -1.25
N VAL A 127 -3.30 -5.94 -0.77
CA VAL A 127 -3.05 -5.69 0.66
C VAL A 127 -2.68 -4.23 0.92
N CYS A 128 -2.95 -3.77 2.13
CA CYS A 128 -2.46 -2.51 2.67
C CYS A 128 -1.42 -2.78 3.76
N TYR A 129 -0.46 -1.86 3.93
CA TYR A 129 0.57 -1.93 4.96
C TYR A 129 0.41 -0.75 5.93
N ALA A 130 -0.12 -0.99 7.13
CA ALA A 130 -0.21 0.03 8.18
C ALA A 130 1.06 0.00 9.05
N ILE A 131 1.67 1.16 9.29
CA ILE A 131 2.80 1.28 10.19
C ILE A 131 2.26 1.22 11.63
N GLU A 132 2.68 0.21 12.40
CA GLU A 132 2.24 0.05 13.78
C GLU A 132 2.61 1.27 14.64
N TYR A 133 1.64 1.78 15.40
CA TYR A 133 1.77 2.95 16.28
C TYR A 133 1.99 4.29 15.55
N ASP A 134 1.64 4.36 14.28
CA ASP A 134 1.78 5.51 13.39
C ASP A 134 0.45 5.71 12.64
N ASP A 135 0.22 6.88 12.08
CA ASP A 135 -1.01 7.20 11.34
C ASP A 135 -0.94 6.84 9.85
N ARG A 136 0.21 6.35 9.36
CA ARG A 136 0.45 6.07 7.94
C ARG A 136 0.06 4.67 7.51
N VAL A 137 -0.66 4.59 6.39
CA VAL A 137 -1.04 3.34 5.74
C VAL A 137 -0.72 3.42 4.25
N ILE A 138 0.12 2.52 3.73
CA ILE A 138 0.33 2.36 2.29
C ILE A 138 -0.83 1.51 1.78
N VAL A 139 -1.71 2.09 0.96
CA VAL A 139 -2.99 1.46 0.61
C VAL A 139 -3.02 0.85 -0.80
N GLY A 140 -1.92 0.99 -1.59
CA GLY A 140 -1.93 0.55 -2.99
C GLY A 140 -3.15 1.10 -3.72
N ASP A 141 -3.81 0.25 -4.46
CA ASP A 141 -4.98 0.61 -5.25
C ASP A 141 -6.32 0.23 -4.60
N ALA A 142 -6.32 -0.03 -3.27
CA ALA A 142 -7.55 -0.28 -2.55
C ALA A 142 -8.46 0.95 -2.52
N ILE A 143 -7.90 2.14 -2.22
CA ILE A 143 -8.62 3.42 -2.20
C ILE A 143 -7.73 4.58 -2.63
N PHE A 144 -8.39 5.58 -3.21
CA PHE A 144 -7.81 6.86 -3.63
C PHE A 144 -8.59 8.03 -3.01
N GLU A 145 -8.07 9.22 -3.14
CA GLU A 145 -8.76 10.44 -2.69
C GLU A 145 -10.16 10.58 -3.31
N GLY A 146 -10.34 10.17 -4.57
CA GLY A 146 -11.56 10.35 -5.36
C GLY A 146 -12.50 9.16 -5.42
N GLY A 147 -12.06 7.96 -5.04
CA GLY A 147 -12.86 6.73 -5.18
C GLY A 147 -12.10 5.48 -4.75
N PRO A 148 -12.72 4.30 -4.78
CA PRO A 148 -12.04 3.03 -4.65
C PRO A 148 -11.27 2.69 -5.93
N GLY A 149 -10.40 1.69 -5.87
CA GLY A 149 -9.72 1.13 -7.04
C GLY A 149 -10.69 0.60 -8.09
N HIS A 150 -10.24 0.61 -9.34
CA HIS A 150 -10.97 0.01 -10.47
C HIS A 150 -11.34 -1.44 -10.18
N THR A 151 -12.51 -1.88 -10.64
CA THR A 151 -12.94 -3.27 -10.52
C THR A 151 -13.31 -3.86 -11.89
N SER A 152 -13.02 -5.15 -12.10
CA SER A 152 -13.18 -5.81 -13.40
C SER A 152 -14.51 -6.54 -13.55
N SER A 153 -15.26 -6.70 -12.46
CA SER A 153 -16.57 -7.36 -12.45
C SER A 153 -17.48 -6.83 -11.34
N PRO A 154 -18.81 -7.06 -11.45
CA PRO A 154 -19.72 -6.77 -10.34
C PRO A 154 -19.39 -7.55 -9.07
N GLY A 155 -18.76 -8.73 -9.21
CA GLY A 155 -18.27 -9.52 -8.07
C GLY A 155 -17.17 -8.79 -7.31
N ASP A 156 -16.16 -8.32 -8.02
CA ASP A 156 -15.04 -7.58 -7.45
C ASP A 156 -15.50 -6.29 -6.79
N PHE A 157 -16.45 -5.60 -7.42
CA PHE A 157 -17.01 -4.39 -6.85
C PHE A 157 -17.74 -4.66 -5.53
N ARG A 158 -18.51 -5.75 -5.42
CA ARG A 158 -19.12 -6.15 -4.14
C ARG A 158 -18.07 -6.43 -3.07
N VAL A 159 -16.97 -7.11 -3.43
CA VAL A 159 -15.84 -7.34 -2.54
C VAL A 159 -15.21 -6.01 -2.10
N THR A 160 -15.02 -5.05 -3.03
CA THR A 160 -14.57 -3.69 -2.69
C THR A 160 -15.47 -3.03 -1.64
N LEU A 161 -16.79 -3.11 -1.80
CA LEU A 161 -17.73 -2.54 -0.82
C LEU A 161 -17.60 -3.21 0.57
N GLU A 162 -17.36 -4.52 0.61
CA GLU A 162 -17.12 -5.25 1.86
C GLU A 162 -15.79 -4.84 2.50
N THR A 163 -14.72 -4.72 1.72
CA THR A 163 -13.41 -4.22 2.16
C THR A 163 -13.51 -2.81 2.75
N LEU A 164 -14.23 -1.90 2.08
CA LEU A 164 -14.44 -0.54 2.57
C LEU A 164 -15.14 -0.55 3.93
N ARG A 165 -16.21 -1.37 4.10
CA ARG A 165 -16.96 -1.46 5.37
C ARG A 165 -16.18 -2.14 6.48
N GLY A 166 -15.55 -3.27 6.18
CA GLY A 166 -14.94 -4.16 7.19
C GLY A 166 -13.53 -3.78 7.59
N VAL A 167 -12.77 -3.16 6.68
CA VAL A 167 -11.35 -2.85 6.92
C VAL A 167 -11.11 -1.35 6.91
N ILE A 168 -11.37 -0.66 5.80
CA ILE A 168 -10.97 0.73 5.63
C ILE A 168 -11.65 1.65 6.65
N LEU A 169 -12.96 1.53 6.82
CA LEU A 169 -13.71 2.36 7.79
C LEU A 169 -13.45 1.98 9.25
N ALA A 170 -12.76 0.89 9.53
CA ALA A 170 -12.31 0.56 10.87
C ALA A 170 -11.07 1.35 11.29
N TRP A 171 -10.32 1.93 10.34
CA TRP A 171 -9.17 2.77 10.65
C TRP A 171 -9.61 4.14 11.22
N PRO A 172 -8.79 4.79 12.06
CA PRO A 172 -9.12 6.07 12.66
C PRO A 172 -9.12 7.22 11.63
N ASP A 173 -9.76 8.34 11.99
CA ASP A 173 -9.89 9.52 11.11
C ASP A 173 -8.56 10.19 10.78
N ASP A 174 -7.57 10.07 11.65
CA ASP A 174 -6.23 10.61 11.44
C ASP A 174 -5.34 9.73 10.57
N ALA A 175 -5.81 8.53 10.21
CA ALA A 175 -5.08 7.68 9.26
C ALA A 175 -4.81 8.41 7.94
N VAL A 176 -3.55 8.41 7.53
CA VAL A 176 -3.09 9.00 6.27
C VAL A 176 -2.84 7.88 5.27
N CYS A 177 -3.65 7.84 4.22
CA CYS A 177 -3.59 6.86 3.17
C CYS A 177 -2.61 7.28 2.08
N TYR A 178 -1.69 6.40 1.73
CA TYR A 178 -0.67 6.56 0.69
C TYR A 178 -0.98 5.59 -0.47
N PRO A 179 -1.64 6.05 -1.54
CA PRO A 179 -2.13 5.20 -2.61
C PRO A 179 -1.06 4.84 -3.65
N GLY A 180 -1.35 3.83 -4.48
CA GLY A 180 -0.52 3.46 -5.62
C GLY A 180 -0.44 4.54 -6.69
N HIS A 181 -1.43 5.43 -6.77
CA HIS A 181 -1.44 6.55 -7.72
C HIS A 181 -1.94 7.84 -7.05
N GLY A 182 -1.37 8.98 -7.47
CA GLY A 182 -1.81 10.30 -7.01
C GLY A 182 -1.32 10.67 -5.61
N ALA A 183 -2.01 11.62 -4.98
CA ALA A 183 -1.60 12.18 -3.71
C ALA A 183 -2.11 11.36 -2.51
N SER A 184 -1.38 11.43 -1.39
CA SER A 184 -1.86 10.95 -0.10
C SER A 184 -3.01 11.81 0.42
N PHE A 185 -3.88 11.21 1.21
CA PHE A 185 -5.04 11.90 1.80
C PHE A 185 -5.32 11.35 3.21
N ARG A 186 -6.02 12.16 4.01
CA ARG A 186 -6.47 11.75 5.34
C ARG A 186 -7.83 11.06 5.23
N LEU A 187 -7.97 9.89 5.84
CA LEU A 187 -9.20 9.11 5.78
C LEU A 187 -10.41 9.87 6.32
N GLY A 188 -10.24 10.60 7.43
CA GLY A 188 -11.31 11.39 8.04
C GLY A 188 -11.92 12.44 7.11
N ASP A 189 -11.12 12.99 6.19
CA ASP A 189 -11.62 13.97 5.20
C ASP A 189 -12.56 13.32 4.16
N LYS A 190 -12.45 12.00 3.97
CA LYS A 190 -13.24 11.25 2.99
C LYS A 190 -14.30 10.34 3.63
N ARG A 191 -14.21 10.06 4.93
CA ARG A 191 -15.09 9.12 5.64
C ARG A 191 -16.58 9.33 5.33
N ARG A 192 -17.07 10.55 5.43
CA ARG A 192 -18.49 10.87 5.15
C ARG A 192 -18.88 10.56 3.70
N ALA A 193 -18.00 10.82 2.74
CA ALA A 193 -18.23 10.52 1.33
C ALA A 193 -18.24 9.00 1.09
N ILE A 194 -17.32 8.27 1.70
CA ILE A 194 -17.27 6.80 1.66
C ILE A 194 -18.53 6.19 2.28
N GLU A 195 -18.96 6.67 3.45
CA GLU A 195 -20.20 6.19 4.11
C GLU A 195 -21.45 6.47 3.26
N ALA A 196 -21.53 7.67 2.65
CA ALA A 196 -22.64 8.02 1.75
C ALA A 196 -22.65 7.16 0.48
N PHE A 197 -21.47 6.89 -0.08
CA PHE A 197 -21.31 5.97 -1.21
C PHE A 197 -21.78 4.56 -0.85
N LEU A 198 -21.33 4.03 0.29
CA LEU A 198 -21.71 2.70 0.76
C LEU A 198 -23.20 2.54 1.11
N ALA A 199 -23.92 3.65 1.37
CA ALA A 199 -25.37 3.63 1.65
C ALA A 199 -26.23 3.51 0.39
N LYS A 200 -25.66 3.71 -0.80
CA LYS A 200 -26.36 3.64 -2.08
C LYS A 200 -26.44 2.20 -2.60
N ASP A 201 -27.47 1.93 -3.40
CA ASP A 201 -27.55 0.70 -4.20
C ASP A 201 -26.82 0.95 -5.53
N HIS A 202 -25.79 0.18 -5.79
CA HIS A 202 -24.98 0.28 -7.00
C HIS A 202 -25.34 -0.79 -8.05
N GLY A 203 -26.31 -1.68 -7.77
CA GLY A 203 -26.70 -2.75 -8.68
C GLY A 203 -25.53 -3.63 -9.11
N ASP A 204 -25.41 -3.88 -10.41
CA ASP A 204 -24.32 -4.65 -11.01
C ASP A 204 -23.19 -3.75 -11.56
N PHE A 205 -22.92 -2.60 -10.92
CA PHE A 205 -21.84 -1.71 -11.30
C PHE A 205 -20.47 -2.39 -11.13
N PHE A 206 -19.51 -2.01 -11.97
CA PHE A 206 -18.09 -2.27 -11.85
C PHE A 206 -17.33 -1.24 -12.73
N GLY A 207 -16.01 -1.17 -12.59
CA GLY A 207 -15.19 -0.18 -13.29
C GLY A 207 -14.66 0.90 -12.35
N ASP A 208 -14.52 2.12 -12.87
CA ASP A 208 -14.03 3.26 -12.12
C ASP A 208 -15.18 3.93 -11.36
N ALA A 209 -15.16 3.82 -10.04
CA ALA A 209 -16.13 4.46 -9.17
C ALA A 209 -15.57 5.74 -8.54
N THR A 210 -16.45 6.67 -8.21
CA THR A 210 -16.11 7.87 -7.43
C THR A 210 -16.97 7.95 -6.19
N TRP A 211 -16.50 8.65 -5.14
CA TRP A 211 -17.29 8.84 -3.92
C TRP A 211 -18.60 9.59 -4.13
N GLU A 212 -18.78 10.26 -5.27
CA GLU A 212 -19.98 11.03 -5.60
C GLU A 212 -21.09 10.17 -6.23
N MET A 213 -20.79 8.96 -6.70
CA MET A 213 -21.75 8.04 -7.33
C MET A 213 -22.88 7.66 -6.38
#